data_f6b57cd79cb8e312ba7b74d4724853be
#
_entry.id   f6b57cd79cb8e312ba7b74d4724853be
#
_cell.length_a   1.000
_cell.length_b   1.000
_cell.length_c   1.000
_cell.angle_alpha   90.00
_cell.angle_beta   90.00
_cell.angle_gamma   90.00
#
_symmetry.space_group_name_H-M   'P 1'
#
loop_
_entity.id
_entity.type
_entity.pdbx_description
1 polymer ?
#
loop_
_entity_poly.entity_id
_entity_poly.type
_entity_poly.pdbx_seq_one_letter_code
_entity_poly.pdbx_strand_id
1 'polypeptide(L)'
;MSRLVLISNKQCDGKDLACAGRTLAADAEPGLWLGWNGDVQNFAQRPISCRQRAGYDQVTFPLSIEEFRRHYQGYYHDGLWPVFHNQPEKAHFTPENYRAYRQLNCRFADIACEHLCPGDIVCIDDYQLLPCAQALKEQGLLNACAFFFHLPFPSAALLRRIPEHRQLIASLLFYDLIGFTTTDDRNTFLSCLSGEFPLEMLPDDQIQANGHIFATGIFPAGINARQVY
;
A
#
# COMPACT_ATOMS: atom_id res chain seq x y z
N MET A 1 5.89 -6.47 -23.21
CA MET A 1 5.56 -7.34 -22.06
C MET A 1 5.21 -6.43 -20.90
N SER A 2 4.17 -6.74 -20.17
CA SER A 2 3.79 -5.99 -18.97
C SER A 2 4.86 -6.23 -17.89
N ARG A 3 5.37 -5.14 -17.31
CA ARG A 3 6.35 -5.18 -16.23
C ARG A 3 5.62 -5.09 -14.90
N LEU A 4 6.04 -5.86 -13.91
CA LEU A 4 5.57 -5.70 -12.54
C LEU A 4 6.36 -4.56 -11.87
N VAL A 5 5.64 -3.62 -11.28
CA VAL A 5 6.19 -2.50 -10.50
C VAL A 5 5.75 -2.65 -9.05
N LEU A 6 6.70 -2.78 -8.15
CA LEU A 6 6.43 -2.85 -6.72
C LEU A 6 6.68 -1.48 -6.08
N ILE A 7 5.68 -0.96 -5.38
CA ILE A 7 5.82 0.24 -4.55
C ILE A 7 5.67 -0.18 -3.08
N SER A 8 6.70 0.05 -2.28
CA SER A 8 6.69 -0.27 -0.85
C SER A 8 7.22 0.90 -0.03
N ASN A 9 6.75 1.02 1.21
CA ASN A 9 7.16 2.14 2.06
C ASN A 9 8.67 2.17 2.30
N LYS A 10 9.30 1.02 2.61
CA LYS A 10 10.73 0.91 2.82
C LYS A 10 11.29 -0.24 1.99
N GLN A 11 12.35 0.03 1.25
CA GLN A 11 13.11 -1.03 0.60
C GLN A 11 14.04 -1.70 1.60
N CYS A 12 14.02 -3.03 1.64
CA CYS A 12 14.91 -3.83 2.45
C CYS A 12 16.19 -4.12 1.66
N ASP A 13 17.35 -3.87 2.26
CA ASP A 13 18.62 -4.33 1.69
C ASP A 13 18.63 -5.87 1.72
N GLY A 14 18.57 -6.49 0.56
CA GLY A 14 18.63 -7.90 0.15
C GLY A 14 18.78 -9.07 1.15
N LYS A 15 18.95 -8.83 2.45
CA LYS A 15 19.02 -9.85 3.49
C LYS A 15 17.69 -10.07 4.21
N ASP A 16 16.81 -9.07 4.24
CA ASP A 16 15.46 -9.15 4.82
C ASP A 16 14.39 -9.28 3.72
N LEU A 17 14.60 -10.18 2.79
CA LEU A 17 13.63 -10.55 1.77
C LEU A 17 12.35 -11.22 2.35
N ALA A 18 12.16 -11.18 3.66
CA ALA A 18 10.91 -11.49 4.33
C ALA A 18 9.89 -10.34 4.25
N CYS A 19 10.26 -9.20 3.62
CA CYS A 19 9.30 -8.14 3.31
C CYS A 19 8.28 -8.63 2.28
N ALA A 20 7.08 -8.28 2.54
CA ALA A 20 5.82 -8.71 1.97
C ALA A 20 5.73 -8.80 0.43
N GLY A 21 6.50 -8.08 -0.33
CA GLY A 21 6.57 -8.19 -1.79
C GLY A 21 6.95 -9.59 -2.33
N ARG A 22 7.43 -10.49 -1.47
CA ARG A 22 7.71 -11.88 -1.83
C ARG A 22 6.47 -12.73 -2.04
N THR A 23 5.36 -12.39 -1.42
CA THR A 23 4.15 -13.25 -1.47
C THR A 23 3.39 -13.07 -2.77
N LEU A 24 3.40 -11.86 -3.35
CA LEU A 24 2.78 -11.59 -4.66
C LEU A 24 3.70 -11.93 -5.83
N ALA A 25 5.01 -11.95 -5.61
CA ALA A 25 6.03 -12.15 -6.62
C ALA A 25 6.82 -13.47 -6.44
N ALA A 26 6.23 -14.49 -5.79
CA ALA A 26 6.92 -15.77 -5.59
C ALA A 26 7.44 -16.39 -6.91
N ASP A 27 6.83 -16.04 -8.04
CA ASP A 27 7.18 -16.49 -9.38
C ASP A 27 7.43 -15.35 -10.40
N ALA A 28 7.29 -14.07 -9.99
CA ALA A 28 7.51 -12.92 -10.87
C ALA A 28 8.49 -11.95 -10.21
N GLU A 29 9.71 -11.84 -10.73
CA GLU A 29 10.64 -10.80 -10.32
C GLU A 29 10.08 -9.43 -10.72
N PRO A 30 10.04 -8.43 -9.81
CA PRO A 30 9.60 -7.09 -10.18
C PRO A 30 10.57 -6.50 -11.22
N GLY A 31 10.04 -5.90 -12.29
CA GLY A 31 10.86 -5.15 -13.23
C GLY A 31 11.29 -3.80 -12.69
N LEU A 32 10.56 -3.27 -11.70
CA LEU A 32 10.87 -2.03 -10.99
C LEU A 32 10.45 -2.14 -9.53
N TRP A 33 11.31 -1.67 -8.64
CA TRP A 33 10.99 -1.51 -7.22
C TRP A 33 11.22 -0.06 -6.77
N LEU A 34 10.16 0.59 -6.30
CA LEU A 34 10.18 1.97 -5.83
C LEU A 34 9.89 2.03 -4.33
N GLY A 35 10.70 2.80 -3.58
CA GLY A 35 10.50 2.93 -2.14
C GLY A 35 11.43 3.90 -1.43
N TRP A 36 11.17 4.11 -0.15
CA TRP A 36 12.06 4.85 0.73
C TRP A 36 13.35 4.06 1.00
N ASN A 37 14.51 4.73 0.90
CA ASN A 37 15.82 4.10 1.10
C ASN A 37 16.23 3.90 2.58
N GLY A 38 15.38 4.32 3.52
CA GLY A 38 15.67 4.27 4.96
C GLY A 38 16.34 5.52 5.52
N ASP A 39 16.84 6.41 4.65
CA ASP A 39 17.50 7.64 5.07
C ASP A 39 16.51 8.74 5.40
N VAL A 40 16.86 9.54 6.41
CA VAL A 40 16.15 10.77 6.79
C VAL A 40 17.10 11.94 6.63
N GLN A 41 16.74 12.91 5.81
CA GLN A 41 17.61 14.03 5.44
C GLN A 41 16.91 15.37 5.61
N ASN A 42 17.67 16.38 5.99
CA ASN A 42 17.18 17.74 6.19
C ASN A 42 17.46 18.68 5.00
N PHE A 43 17.52 18.14 3.78
CA PHE A 43 17.85 18.92 2.60
C PHE A 43 16.62 19.34 1.80
N ALA A 44 16.68 20.54 1.19
CA ALA A 44 15.69 21.03 0.26
C ALA A 44 15.61 20.18 -1.02
N GLN A 45 16.74 19.60 -1.45
CA GLN A 45 16.83 18.66 -2.56
C GLN A 45 16.99 17.24 -2.02
N ARG A 46 16.04 16.39 -2.34
CA ARG A 46 16.01 14.98 -1.93
C ARG A 46 16.23 14.13 -3.18
N PRO A 47 17.47 13.71 -3.45
CA PRO A 47 17.82 13.05 -4.69
C PRO A 47 17.12 11.69 -4.81
N ILE A 48 16.47 11.45 -5.93
CA ILE A 48 16.01 10.14 -6.33
C ILE A 48 17.22 9.37 -6.85
N SER A 49 17.42 8.16 -6.34
CA SER A 49 18.50 7.28 -6.77
C SER A 49 17.91 6.14 -7.61
N CYS A 50 18.36 6.04 -8.86
CA CYS A 50 18.02 4.93 -9.74
C CYS A 50 19.23 3.99 -9.82
N ARG A 51 19.04 2.72 -9.52
CA ARG A 51 20.09 1.69 -9.61
C ARG A 51 19.55 0.46 -10.30
N GLN A 52 20.32 -0.08 -11.21
CA GLN A 52 20.02 -1.38 -11.78
C GLN A 52 20.53 -2.48 -10.84
N ARG A 53 19.66 -3.44 -10.53
CA ARG A 53 19.96 -4.64 -9.77
C ARG A 53 19.85 -5.86 -10.69
N ALA A 54 20.29 -7.01 -10.19
CA ALA A 54 20.10 -8.26 -10.93
C ALA A 54 18.58 -8.56 -11.05
N GLY A 55 18.03 -8.38 -12.25
CA GLY A 55 16.63 -8.68 -12.58
C GLY A 55 15.63 -7.52 -12.45
N TYR A 56 15.98 -6.38 -11.81
CA TYR A 56 15.05 -5.25 -11.66
C TYR A 56 15.75 -3.90 -11.53
N ASP A 57 15.02 -2.85 -11.85
CA ASP A 57 15.42 -1.47 -11.55
C ASP A 57 14.96 -1.07 -10.16
N GLN A 58 15.82 -0.36 -9.44
CA GLN A 58 15.55 0.11 -8.08
C GLN A 58 15.50 1.64 -8.09
N VAL A 59 14.36 2.21 -7.69
CA VAL A 59 14.18 3.64 -7.50
C VAL A 59 13.98 3.93 -6.02
N THR A 60 14.87 4.72 -5.43
CA THR A 60 14.80 5.06 -4.01
C THR A 60 14.94 6.54 -3.76
N PHE A 61 14.36 7.00 -2.66
CA PHE A 61 14.46 8.38 -2.21
C PHE A 61 14.48 8.47 -0.67
N PRO A 62 15.13 9.49 -0.09
CA PRO A 62 15.10 9.74 1.34
C PRO A 62 13.81 10.46 1.75
N LEU A 63 13.41 10.31 3.01
CA LEU A 63 12.40 11.15 3.63
C LEU A 63 13.03 12.41 4.24
N SER A 64 12.26 13.50 4.30
CA SER A 64 12.60 14.63 5.16
C SER A 64 12.34 14.27 6.64
N ILE A 65 12.94 15.02 7.55
CA ILE A 65 12.67 14.89 8.98
C ILE A 65 11.17 15.06 9.27
N GLU A 66 10.50 15.98 8.59
CA GLU A 66 9.07 16.24 8.77
C GLU A 66 8.21 15.07 8.25
N GLU A 67 8.50 14.54 7.06
CA GLU A 67 7.82 13.34 6.52
C GLU A 67 8.02 12.15 7.44
N PHE A 68 9.25 11.91 7.92
CA PHE A 68 9.53 10.83 8.85
C PHE A 68 8.75 10.97 10.16
N ARG A 69 8.76 12.15 10.77
CA ARG A 69 8.09 12.39 12.05
C ARG A 69 6.57 12.33 11.94
N ARG A 70 5.97 12.94 10.91
CA ARG A 70 4.51 13.04 10.79
C ARG A 70 3.88 11.85 10.11
N HIS A 71 4.48 11.38 9.00
CA HIS A 71 3.94 10.21 8.29
C HIS A 71 4.34 8.92 8.99
N TYR A 72 5.68 8.65 9.07
CA TYR A 72 6.16 7.35 9.52
C TYR A 72 5.95 7.14 11.03
N GLN A 73 6.41 8.06 11.88
CA GLN A 73 6.21 7.96 13.32
C GLN A 73 4.77 8.31 13.71
N GLY A 74 4.27 9.47 13.27
CA GLY A 74 3.00 10.02 13.73
C GLY A 74 1.77 9.27 13.20
N TYR A 75 1.52 9.29 11.87
CA TYR A 75 0.28 8.70 11.36
C TYR A 75 0.33 7.18 11.27
N TYR A 76 1.47 6.64 10.82
CA TYR A 76 1.61 5.19 10.68
C TYR A 76 1.86 4.51 12.04
N HIS A 77 3.02 4.78 12.68
CA HIS A 77 3.46 4.03 13.86
C HIS A 77 2.60 4.31 15.09
N ASP A 78 2.29 5.59 15.37
CA ASP A 78 1.51 5.98 16.55
C ASP A 78 0.01 5.99 16.29
N GLY A 79 -0.44 5.92 15.03
CA GLY A 79 -1.83 5.94 14.63
C GLY A 79 -2.34 4.61 14.07
N LEU A 80 -2.00 4.31 12.80
CA LEU A 80 -2.53 3.13 12.10
C LEU A 80 -2.08 1.82 12.72
N TRP A 81 -0.78 1.71 13.04
CA TRP A 81 -0.19 0.46 13.55
C TRP A 81 -0.92 -0.08 14.79
N PRO A 82 -1.20 0.71 15.85
CA PRO A 82 -1.94 0.22 17.00
C PRO A 82 -3.35 -0.28 16.65
N VAL A 83 -4.05 0.39 15.74
CA VAL A 83 -5.41 -0.02 15.32
C VAL A 83 -5.36 -1.35 14.58
N PHE A 84 -4.43 -1.51 13.63
CA PHE A 84 -4.25 -2.75 12.86
C PHE A 84 -3.74 -3.91 13.71
N HIS A 85 -3.14 -3.63 14.88
CA HIS A 85 -2.66 -4.62 15.85
C HIS A 85 -3.59 -4.78 17.07
N ASN A 86 -4.86 -4.38 16.95
CA ASN A 86 -5.87 -4.52 17.99
C ASN A 86 -5.51 -3.85 19.34
N GLN A 87 -4.84 -2.68 19.27
CA GLN A 87 -4.45 -1.85 20.42
C GLN A 87 -4.92 -0.39 20.24
N PRO A 88 -6.22 -0.16 19.93
CA PRO A 88 -6.70 1.17 19.53
C PRO A 88 -6.60 2.23 20.65
N GLU A 89 -6.45 1.80 21.90
CA GLU A 89 -6.24 2.70 23.05
C GLU A 89 -4.87 3.39 23.03
N LYS A 90 -3.92 2.85 22.25
CA LYS A 90 -2.58 3.45 22.07
C LYS A 90 -2.51 4.36 20.86
N ALA A 91 -3.56 4.38 20.02
CA ALA A 91 -3.54 5.12 18.77
C ALA A 91 -3.70 6.63 19.01
N HIS A 92 -2.84 7.40 18.35
CA HIS A 92 -2.85 8.87 18.37
C HIS A 92 -2.94 9.41 16.96
N PHE A 93 -3.98 10.19 16.70
CA PHE A 93 -4.23 10.82 15.40
C PHE A 93 -4.24 12.34 15.53
N THR A 94 -3.62 13.02 14.57
CA THR A 94 -3.73 14.47 14.41
C THR A 94 -3.98 14.81 12.94
N PRO A 95 -4.71 15.91 12.65
CA PRO A 95 -4.94 16.34 11.27
C PRO A 95 -3.63 16.61 10.49
N GLU A 96 -2.58 17.08 11.18
CA GLU A 96 -1.27 17.36 10.61
C GLU A 96 -0.59 16.07 10.15
N ASN A 97 -0.67 15.01 10.97
CA ASN A 97 -0.09 13.69 10.64
C ASN A 97 -0.83 13.05 9.46
N TYR A 98 -2.17 13.14 9.42
CA TYR A 98 -2.95 12.68 8.28
C TYR A 98 -2.62 13.45 7.00
N ARG A 99 -2.48 14.77 7.07
CA ARG A 99 -2.09 15.58 5.92
C ARG A 99 -0.73 15.17 5.38
N ALA A 100 0.25 14.96 6.26
CA ALA A 100 1.57 14.47 5.87
C ALA A 100 1.52 13.05 5.28
N TYR A 101 0.67 12.17 5.81
CA TYR A 101 0.42 10.85 5.26
C TYR A 101 -0.10 10.93 3.82
N ARG A 102 -1.08 11.77 3.56
CA ARG A 102 -1.60 12.01 2.21
C ARG A 102 -0.54 12.59 1.29
N GLN A 103 0.20 13.61 1.73
CA GLN A 103 1.25 14.27 0.95
C GLN A 103 2.38 13.31 0.56
N LEU A 104 2.81 12.42 1.47
CA LEU A 104 3.85 11.45 1.14
C LEU A 104 3.33 10.41 0.14
N ASN A 105 2.08 9.97 0.23
CA ASN A 105 1.48 9.08 -0.76
C ASN A 105 1.40 9.75 -2.15
N CYS A 106 1.06 11.04 -2.22
CA CYS A 106 1.14 11.78 -3.48
C CYS A 106 2.58 11.82 -4.02
N ARG A 107 3.58 12.07 -3.16
CA ARG A 107 4.98 12.06 -3.58
C ARG A 107 5.44 10.68 -4.11
N PHE A 108 4.99 9.58 -3.50
CA PHE A 108 5.23 8.24 -4.05
C PHE A 108 4.64 8.10 -5.46
N ALA A 109 3.41 8.59 -5.65
CA ALA A 109 2.75 8.59 -6.95
C ALA A 109 3.50 9.47 -7.97
N ASP A 110 3.92 10.69 -7.58
CA ASP A 110 4.69 11.60 -8.46
C ASP A 110 5.96 10.92 -8.97
N ILE A 111 6.73 10.31 -8.06
CA ILE A 111 7.96 9.60 -8.44
C ILE A 111 7.64 8.39 -9.32
N ALA A 112 6.60 7.63 -8.98
CA ALA A 112 6.20 6.47 -9.77
C ALA A 112 5.80 6.85 -11.20
N CYS A 113 5.07 7.97 -11.39
CA CYS A 113 4.66 8.46 -12.71
C CYS A 113 5.84 8.71 -13.66
N GLU A 114 7.00 9.13 -13.13
CA GLU A 114 8.21 9.36 -13.93
C GLU A 114 8.85 8.06 -14.45
N HIS A 115 8.49 6.90 -13.84
CA HIS A 115 9.11 5.61 -14.13
C HIS A 115 8.15 4.57 -14.70
N LEU A 116 6.84 4.82 -14.64
CA LEU A 116 5.81 3.89 -15.14
C LEU A 116 5.68 3.98 -16.67
N CYS A 117 5.57 2.81 -17.29
CA CYS A 117 5.24 2.68 -18.71
C CYS A 117 3.79 2.22 -18.89
N PRO A 118 3.15 2.54 -20.02
CA PRO A 118 1.84 1.98 -20.35
C PRO A 118 1.86 0.45 -20.32
N GLY A 119 0.90 -0.15 -19.62
CA GLY A 119 0.79 -1.60 -19.48
C GLY A 119 1.58 -2.21 -18.31
N ASP A 120 2.35 -1.42 -17.56
CA ASP A 120 2.91 -1.87 -16.29
C ASP A 120 1.78 -2.19 -15.29
N ILE A 121 1.98 -3.22 -14.47
CA ILE A 121 1.09 -3.58 -13.36
C ILE A 121 1.74 -3.10 -12.07
N VAL A 122 1.03 -2.26 -11.33
CA VAL A 122 1.53 -1.65 -10.09
C VAL A 122 1.01 -2.44 -8.90
N CYS A 123 1.91 -3.06 -8.14
CA CYS A 123 1.61 -3.64 -6.84
C CYS A 123 2.05 -2.68 -5.74
N ILE A 124 1.10 -2.26 -4.91
CA ILE A 124 1.37 -1.39 -3.77
C ILE A 124 1.27 -2.25 -2.52
N ASP A 125 2.33 -2.21 -1.74
CA ASP A 125 2.47 -3.00 -0.54
C ASP A 125 2.58 -2.09 0.68
N ASP A 126 1.98 -2.55 1.79
CA ASP A 126 1.97 -1.84 3.05
C ASP A 126 0.84 -0.78 3.20
N TYR A 127 0.09 -0.90 4.32
CA TYR A 127 -1.01 0.02 4.66
C TYR A 127 -0.55 1.46 4.96
N GLN A 128 0.76 1.72 4.97
CA GLN A 128 1.34 3.06 4.92
C GLN A 128 1.05 3.76 3.59
N LEU A 129 0.72 3.00 2.54
CA LEU A 129 0.53 3.49 1.18
C LEU A 129 -0.91 3.30 0.65
N LEU A 130 -1.91 3.12 1.53
CA LEU A 130 -3.30 2.94 1.11
C LEU A 130 -3.80 3.98 0.08
N PRO A 131 -3.53 5.30 0.22
CA PRO A 131 -3.98 6.29 -0.75
C PRO A 131 -3.11 6.39 -2.02
N CYS A 132 -2.06 5.59 -2.18
CA CYS A 132 -1.13 5.75 -3.29
C CYS A 132 -1.78 5.48 -4.66
N ALA A 133 -2.62 4.43 -4.78
CA ALA A 133 -3.35 4.19 -6.04
C ALA A 133 -4.31 5.33 -6.37
N GLN A 134 -5.01 5.90 -5.39
CA GLN A 134 -5.81 7.09 -5.59
C GLN A 134 -4.99 8.23 -6.20
N ALA A 135 -3.82 8.51 -5.62
CA ALA A 135 -2.94 9.57 -6.10
C ALA A 135 -2.43 9.30 -7.53
N LEU A 136 -2.13 8.05 -7.90
CA LEU A 136 -1.78 7.65 -9.26
C LEU A 136 -2.93 7.88 -10.24
N LYS A 137 -4.14 7.41 -9.90
CA LYS A 137 -5.33 7.54 -10.78
C LYS A 137 -5.75 9.01 -10.94
N GLU A 138 -5.65 9.84 -9.88
CA GLU A 138 -5.92 11.28 -9.94
C GLU A 138 -4.95 12.04 -10.87
N GLN A 139 -3.75 11.50 -11.12
CA GLN A 139 -2.80 12.00 -12.11
C GLN A 139 -3.05 11.47 -13.53
N GLY A 140 -4.14 10.70 -13.72
CA GLY A 140 -4.54 10.18 -15.03
C GLY A 140 -3.87 8.87 -15.44
N LEU A 141 -3.18 8.16 -14.53
CA LEU A 141 -2.59 6.87 -14.85
C LEU A 141 -3.68 5.80 -15.00
N LEU A 142 -3.57 5.04 -16.09
CA LEU A 142 -4.49 3.94 -16.43
C LEU A 142 -3.93 2.56 -16.06
N ASN A 143 -2.73 2.50 -15.48
CA ASN A 143 -2.09 1.27 -15.07
C ASN A 143 -2.96 0.51 -14.06
N ALA A 144 -3.03 -0.81 -14.19
CA ALA A 144 -3.69 -1.64 -13.20
C ALA A 144 -2.93 -1.58 -11.87
N CYS A 145 -3.66 -1.34 -10.76
CA CYS A 145 -3.12 -1.22 -9.42
C CYS A 145 -3.66 -2.34 -8.54
N ALA A 146 -2.77 -3.08 -7.88
CA ALA A 146 -3.12 -4.08 -6.90
C ALA A 146 -2.60 -3.68 -5.51
N PHE A 147 -3.34 -4.05 -4.48
CA PHE A 147 -2.95 -3.92 -3.08
C PHE A 147 -3.03 -5.28 -2.39
N PHE A 148 -2.12 -5.56 -1.46
CA PHE A 148 -2.19 -6.78 -0.68
C PHE A 148 -2.11 -6.51 0.83
N PHE A 149 -3.10 -7.02 1.57
CA PHE A 149 -3.12 -6.96 3.03
C PHE A 149 -2.42 -8.17 3.62
N HIS A 150 -1.22 -7.98 4.18
CA HIS A 150 -0.46 -9.00 4.89
C HIS A 150 -0.92 -9.20 6.34
N LEU A 151 -1.58 -8.21 6.90
CA LEU A 151 -2.15 -8.24 8.25
C LEU A 151 -3.65 -8.53 8.18
N PRO A 152 -4.22 -9.09 9.24
CA PRO A 152 -5.66 -9.20 9.37
C PRO A 152 -6.34 -7.85 9.18
N PHE A 153 -7.42 -7.83 8.40
CA PHE A 153 -8.16 -6.58 8.19
C PHE A 153 -8.91 -6.21 9.49
N PRO A 154 -8.78 -4.97 9.99
CA PRO A 154 -9.40 -4.58 11.25
C PRO A 154 -10.92 -4.57 11.15
N SER A 155 -11.60 -4.97 12.24
CA SER A 155 -13.05 -4.91 12.32
C SER A 155 -13.58 -3.48 12.15
N ALA A 156 -14.86 -3.32 11.79
CA ALA A 156 -15.48 -2.01 11.66
C ALA A 156 -15.41 -1.17 12.95
N ALA A 157 -15.47 -1.82 14.12
CA ALA A 157 -15.34 -1.14 15.41
C ALA A 157 -13.93 -0.56 15.62
N LEU A 158 -12.90 -1.31 15.23
CA LEU A 158 -11.51 -0.87 15.28
C LEU A 158 -11.25 0.24 14.25
N LEU A 159 -11.70 0.02 13.02
CA LEU A 159 -11.48 0.96 11.92
C LEU A 159 -12.07 2.34 12.20
N ARG A 160 -13.24 2.40 12.83
CA ARG A 160 -13.90 3.67 13.27
C ARG A 160 -13.15 4.40 14.37
N ARG A 161 -12.11 3.82 14.96
CA ARG A 161 -11.20 4.54 15.87
C ARG A 161 -10.25 5.47 15.11
N ILE A 162 -10.09 5.26 13.81
CA ILE A 162 -9.33 6.15 12.92
C ILE A 162 -10.27 7.29 12.49
N PRO A 163 -9.97 8.55 12.79
CA PRO A 163 -10.85 9.68 12.43
C PRO A 163 -11.16 9.72 10.94
N GLU A 164 -10.19 9.40 10.10
CA GLU A 164 -10.28 9.44 8.63
C GLU A 164 -10.57 8.06 8.01
N HIS A 165 -11.13 7.11 8.77
CA HIS A 165 -11.38 5.74 8.29
C HIS A 165 -12.16 5.69 6.98
N ARG A 166 -13.18 6.56 6.82
CA ARG A 166 -13.99 6.60 5.59
C ARG A 166 -13.16 7.01 4.38
N GLN A 167 -12.27 7.99 4.52
CA GLN A 167 -11.35 8.42 3.47
C GLN A 167 -10.34 7.32 3.13
N LEU A 168 -9.83 6.60 4.14
CA LEU A 168 -8.93 5.48 3.92
C LEU A 168 -9.62 4.33 3.17
N ILE A 169 -10.84 3.97 3.56
CA ILE A 169 -11.62 2.94 2.85
C ILE A 169 -11.93 3.42 1.43
N ALA A 170 -12.32 4.68 1.24
CA ALA A 170 -12.58 5.24 -0.09
C ALA A 170 -11.35 5.19 -0.99
N SER A 171 -10.14 5.40 -0.46
CA SER A 171 -8.91 5.32 -1.24
C SER A 171 -8.61 3.91 -1.75
N LEU A 172 -9.09 2.86 -1.08
CA LEU A 172 -8.97 1.48 -1.53
C LEU A 172 -9.82 1.17 -2.77
N LEU A 173 -10.86 1.95 -3.05
CA LEU A 173 -11.69 1.77 -4.25
C LEU A 173 -10.97 2.12 -5.56
N PHE A 174 -9.80 2.77 -5.49
CA PHE A 174 -8.96 3.10 -6.65
C PHE A 174 -8.03 1.96 -7.07
N TYR A 175 -7.97 0.87 -6.31
CA TYR A 175 -7.28 -0.35 -6.71
C TYR A 175 -8.17 -1.19 -7.63
N ASP A 176 -7.57 -1.84 -8.62
CA ASP A 176 -8.26 -2.78 -9.51
C ASP A 176 -8.39 -4.17 -8.85
N LEU A 177 -7.42 -4.52 -7.96
CA LEU A 177 -7.43 -5.77 -7.19
C LEU A 177 -6.97 -5.52 -5.75
N ILE A 178 -7.73 -6.05 -4.78
CA ILE A 178 -7.34 -6.07 -3.37
C ILE A 178 -7.19 -7.53 -2.91
N GLY A 179 -5.98 -7.90 -2.52
CA GLY A 179 -5.63 -9.22 -2.04
C GLY A 179 -5.64 -9.33 -0.51
N PHE A 180 -6.05 -10.49 -0.02
CA PHE A 180 -6.10 -10.86 1.41
C PHE A 180 -5.46 -12.22 1.63
N THR A 181 -4.98 -12.47 2.85
CA THR A 181 -4.41 -13.76 3.23
C THR A 181 -5.50 -14.81 3.47
N THR A 182 -6.65 -14.40 4.03
CA THR A 182 -7.74 -15.30 4.42
C THR A 182 -9.10 -14.83 3.91
N THR A 183 -10.04 -15.78 3.85
CA THR A 183 -11.46 -15.47 3.55
C THR A 183 -12.08 -14.56 4.60
N ASP A 184 -11.69 -14.73 5.86
CA ASP A 184 -12.24 -13.92 6.97
C ASP A 184 -11.80 -12.46 6.85
N ASP A 185 -10.56 -12.19 6.48
CA ASP A 185 -10.06 -10.84 6.24
C ASP A 185 -10.80 -10.15 5.09
N ARG A 186 -10.98 -10.88 3.97
CA ARG A 186 -11.78 -10.40 2.83
C ARG A 186 -13.21 -10.06 3.25
N ASN A 187 -13.87 -10.96 3.99
CA ASN A 187 -15.25 -10.75 4.44
C ASN A 187 -15.35 -9.58 5.43
N THR A 188 -14.36 -9.43 6.31
CA THR A 188 -14.28 -8.29 7.23
C THR A 188 -14.14 -6.98 6.46
N PHE A 189 -13.27 -6.93 5.46
CA PHE A 189 -13.13 -5.77 4.56
C PHE A 189 -14.44 -5.43 3.87
N LEU A 190 -15.11 -6.41 3.24
CA LEU A 190 -16.39 -6.19 2.55
C LEU A 190 -17.50 -5.72 3.51
N SER A 191 -17.52 -6.25 4.73
CA SER A 191 -18.45 -5.79 5.77
C SER A 191 -18.18 -4.34 6.19
N CYS A 192 -16.91 -3.95 6.33
CA CYS A 192 -16.54 -2.56 6.62
C CYS A 192 -16.91 -1.63 5.47
N LEU A 193 -16.63 -2.05 4.24
CA LEU A 193 -16.92 -1.28 3.04
C LEU A 193 -18.42 -1.07 2.85
N SER A 194 -19.25 -2.13 3.05
CA SER A 194 -20.71 -2.05 2.97
C SER A 194 -21.34 -1.15 4.03
N GLY A 195 -20.66 -0.98 5.16
CA GLY A 195 -21.05 -0.04 6.20
C GLY A 195 -20.84 1.43 5.83
N GLU A 196 -20.00 1.72 4.87
CA GLU A 196 -19.65 3.08 4.44
C GLU A 196 -20.20 3.44 3.04
N PHE A 197 -20.33 2.45 2.14
CA PHE A 197 -20.77 2.62 0.76
C PHE A 197 -21.73 1.50 0.34
N PRO A 198 -22.76 1.80 -0.46
CA PRO A 198 -23.55 0.76 -1.13
C PRO A 198 -22.64 -0.12 -1.99
N LEU A 199 -22.78 -1.44 -1.88
CA LEU A 199 -22.05 -2.42 -2.67
C LEU A 199 -23.00 -3.11 -3.66
N GLU A 200 -22.51 -3.31 -4.87
CA GLU A 200 -23.15 -4.16 -5.87
C GLU A 200 -22.15 -5.24 -6.30
N MET A 201 -22.60 -6.50 -6.23
CA MET A 201 -21.83 -7.63 -6.74
C MET A 201 -22.09 -7.78 -8.22
N LEU A 202 -21.07 -7.68 -9.02
CA LEU A 202 -21.12 -7.82 -10.48
C LEU A 202 -20.69 -9.25 -10.90
N PRO A 203 -20.87 -9.65 -12.17
CA PRO A 203 -20.29 -10.87 -12.71
C PRO A 203 -18.77 -10.91 -12.54
N ASP A 204 -18.19 -12.12 -12.62
CA ASP A 204 -16.73 -12.37 -12.51
C ASP A 204 -16.12 -11.88 -11.20
N ASP A 205 -16.86 -12.02 -10.08
CA ASP A 205 -16.45 -11.63 -8.73
C ASP A 205 -16.02 -10.17 -8.58
N GLN A 206 -16.45 -9.31 -9.48
CA GLN A 206 -16.24 -7.87 -9.39
C GLN A 206 -17.21 -7.23 -8.41
N ILE A 207 -16.79 -6.12 -7.83
CA ILE A 207 -17.54 -5.36 -6.84
C ILE A 207 -17.60 -3.91 -7.31
N GLN A 208 -18.81 -3.35 -7.34
CA GLN A 208 -19.00 -1.93 -7.56
C GLN A 208 -19.32 -1.22 -6.23
N ALA A 209 -18.59 -0.15 -5.96
CA ALA A 209 -18.82 0.72 -4.80
C ALA A 209 -18.45 2.16 -5.15
N ASN A 210 -19.28 3.12 -4.78
CA ASN A 210 -19.02 4.56 -4.96
C ASN A 210 -18.52 4.94 -6.38
N GLY A 211 -19.06 4.29 -7.43
CA GLY A 211 -18.68 4.53 -8.83
C GLY A 211 -17.37 3.86 -9.29
N HIS A 212 -16.70 3.09 -8.43
CA HIS A 212 -15.52 2.31 -8.77
C HIS A 212 -15.86 0.82 -8.92
N ILE A 213 -15.15 0.13 -9.80
CA ILE A 213 -15.24 -1.33 -9.98
C ILE A 213 -13.88 -1.93 -9.69
N PHE A 214 -13.84 -2.93 -8.81
CA PHE A 214 -12.63 -3.63 -8.41
C PHE A 214 -12.91 -5.10 -8.11
N ALA A 215 -11.85 -5.90 -8.04
CA ALA A 215 -11.93 -7.30 -7.62
C ALA A 215 -11.27 -7.50 -6.25
N THR A 216 -11.65 -8.59 -5.56
CA THR A 216 -10.96 -9.04 -4.34
C THR A 216 -10.51 -10.47 -4.51
N GLY A 217 -9.30 -10.79 -4.02
CA GLY A 217 -8.73 -12.14 -4.10
C GLY A 217 -8.21 -12.65 -2.76
N ILE A 218 -8.13 -13.98 -2.62
CA ILE A 218 -7.53 -14.64 -1.46
C ILE A 218 -6.24 -15.29 -1.94
N PHE A 219 -5.12 -14.88 -1.35
CA PHE A 219 -3.78 -15.35 -1.67
C PHE A 219 -3.10 -15.80 -0.37
N PRO A 220 -3.29 -17.08 0.04
CA PRO A 220 -2.73 -17.58 1.28
C PRO A 220 -1.20 -17.49 1.26
N ALA A 221 -0.61 -16.94 2.31
CA ALA A 221 0.84 -16.94 2.47
C ALA A 221 1.33 -18.38 2.73
N GLY A 222 2.07 -18.92 1.79
CA GLY A 222 2.71 -20.24 1.92
C GLY A 222 4.02 -20.11 2.72
N ILE A 223 4.32 -21.11 3.57
CA ILE A 223 5.65 -21.28 4.15
C ILE A 223 6.48 -22.13 3.19
N ASN A 224 7.61 -21.59 2.71
CA ASN A 224 8.55 -22.41 1.97
C ASN A 224 9.32 -23.31 2.93
N ALA A 225 8.88 -24.56 3.07
CA ALA A 225 9.46 -25.54 3.98
C ALA A 225 10.97 -25.79 3.75
N ARG A 226 11.49 -25.50 2.54
CA ARG A 226 12.92 -25.62 2.23
C ARG A 226 13.79 -24.53 2.84
N GLN A 227 13.21 -23.47 3.41
CA GLN A 227 13.93 -22.38 4.07
C GLN A 227 13.91 -22.49 5.59
N VAL A 228 13.24 -23.50 6.15
CA VAL A 228 13.10 -23.72 7.61
C VAL A 228 14.09 -24.77 8.12
N TYR A 229 14.91 -25.40 7.23
CA TYR A 229 15.94 -26.39 7.59
C TYR A 229 17.30 -25.93 7.12
#